data_bac63bac8fa8f8888d6da4b5b635b7d1
#
_entry.id   bac63bac8fa8f8888d6da4b5b635b7d1
#
_cell.length_a   1.000
_cell.length_b   1.000
_cell.length_c   1.000
_cell.angle_alpha   90.00
_cell.angle_beta   90.00
_cell.angle_gamma   90.00
#
_symmetry.space_group_name_H-M   'P 1'
#
loop_
_entity.id
_entity.type
_entity.pdbx_description
1 polymer ?
#
loop_
_entity_poly.entity_id
_entity_poly.type
_entity_poly.pdbx_seq_one_letter_code
_entity_poly.pdbx_strand_id
1 'polypeptide(L)'
;AVKITGAHDFNDYEVAKRAGIPLYRLMDTKGHMRSDGAPYDEAAPVAMEVSKGLKELTITEADALNLVPEELRGLDRFEARKKVVEQITSEGLAVLVSEEFKDEEGESQTRLVPYVENKPIMQPFGDRSKVVIEPMLTDQWFVDAEKVVGPALDAVRDGEIKIMPESGEKTYY
;
A
#
# COMPACT_ATOMS: atom_id res chain seq x y z
N ALA A 1 -7.73 11.90 -14.76
CA ALA A 1 -6.90 11.91 -13.55
C ALA A 1 -6.53 10.47 -13.21
N VAL A 2 -5.36 10.26 -12.65
CA VAL A 2 -4.88 8.94 -12.19
C VAL A 2 -4.54 9.06 -10.71
N LYS A 3 -5.05 8.12 -9.88
CA LYS A 3 -4.69 7.97 -8.48
C LYS A 3 -3.49 7.02 -8.37
N ILE A 4 -2.47 7.40 -7.61
CA ILE A 4 -1.27 6.60 -7.34
C ILE A 4 -1.10 6.49 -5.83
N THR A 5 -1.09 5.26 -5.29
CA THR A 5 -0.87 4.97 -3.87
C THR A 5 0.38 4.13 -3.67
N GLY A 6 1.53 4.72 -3.98
CA GLY A 6 2.81 4.01 -4.03
C GLY A 6 3.28 3.38 -2.72
N ALA A 7 2.73 3.78 -1.57
CA ALA A 7 3.04 3.16 -0.28
C ALA A 7 2.25 1.86 -0.01
N HIS A 8 1.18 1.58 -0.77
CA HIS A 8 0.25 0.48 -0.50
C HIS A 8 -0.15 -0.35 -1.74
N ASP A 9 0.57 -0.20 -2.84
CA ASP A 9 0.35 -0.97 -4.06
C ASP A 9 1.68 -1.17 -4.79
N PHE A 10 1.98 -2.40 -5.20
CA PHE A 10 3.27 -2.74 -5.82
C PHE A 10 3.48 -2.06 -7.17
N ASN A 11 2.43 -1.97 -8.00
CA ASN A 11 2.52 -1.32 -9.30
C ASN A 11 2.65 0.20 -9.15
N ASP A 12 1.85 0.78 -8.26
CA ASP A 12 1.90 2.20 -7.95
C ASP A 12 3.26 2.59 -7.34
N TYR A 13 3.88 1.71 -6.54
CA TYR A 13 5.23 1.90 -6.01
C TYR A 13 6.26 2.08 -7.12
N GLU A 14 6.25 1.19 -8.10
CA GLU A 14 7.17 1.27 -9.24
C GLU A 14 6.95 2.52 -10.10
N VAL A 15 5.69 2.92 -10.27
CA VAL A 15 5.33 4.17 -10.97
C VAL A 15 5.82 5.39 -10.17
N ALA A 16 5.56 5.44 -8.88
CA ALA A 16 5.97 6.52 -8.01
C ALA A 16 7.50 6.67 -7.99
N LYS A 17 8.23 5.55 -7.87
CA LYS A 17 9.70 5.52 -7.90
C LYS A 17 10.27 6.09 -9.20
N ARG A 18 9.73 5.66 -10.36
CA ARG A 18 10.18 6.18 -11.68
C ARG A 18 9.87 7.65 -11.88
N ALA A 19 8.76 8.13 -11.33
CA ALA A 19 8.29 9.50 -11.49
C ALA A 19 8.76 10.46 -10.38
N GLY A 20 9.52 9.98 -9.38
CA GLY A 20 9.94 10.78 -8.25
C GLY A 20 8.79 11.26 -7.36
N ILE A 21 7.67 10.50 -7.32
CA ILE A 21 6.51 10.84 -6.50
C ILE A 21 6.76 10.34 -5.07
N PRO A 22 6.61 11.18 -4.03
CA PRO A 22 6.75 10.74 -2.65
C PRO A 22 5.75 9.66 -2.27
N LEU A 23 6.16 8.76 -1.38
CA LEU A 23 5.38 7.63 -0.92
C LEU A 23 4.70 8.00 0.40
N TYR A 24 3.42 8.37 0.34
CA TYR A 24 2.64 8.71 1.53
C TYR A 24 1.96 7.47 2.10
N ARG A 25 2.33 7.10 3.30
CA ARG A 25 1.70 6.00 4.02
C ARG A 25 0.37 6.43 4.60
N LEU A 26 -0.71 5.71 4.29
CA LEU A 26 -2.08 6.03 4.72
C LEU A 26 -2.64 5.03 5.73
N MET A 27 -2.03 3.85 5.88
CA MET A 27 -2.45 2.81 6.80
C MET A 27 -1.37 2.48 7.83
N ASP A 28 -1.80 1.95 8.96
CA ASP A 28 -0.93 1.39 9.99
C ASP A 28 -0.67 -0.11 9.75
N THR A 29 0.11 -0.74 10.64
CA THR A 29 0.45 -2.17 10.57
C THR A 29 -0.74 -3.12 10.80
N LYS A 30 -1.89 -2.60 11.20
CA LYS A 30 -3.12 -3.36 11.43
C LYS A 30 -4.15 -3.15 10.32
N GLY A 31 -3.82 -2.33 9.31
CA GLY A 31 -4.73 -1.99 8.22
C GLY A 31 -5.80 -0.97 8.59
N HIS A 32 -5.56 -0.20 9.66
CA HIS A 32 -6.38 0.97 9.97
C HIS A 32 -5.80 2.20 9.28
N MET A 33 -6.63 3.17 9.01
CA MET A 33 -6.19 4.49 8.56
C MET A 33 -5.30 5.09 9.65
N ARG A 34 -4.08 5.49 9.30
CA ARG A 34 -3.10 5.96 10.31
C ARG A 34 -3.59 7.19 11.07
N SER A 35 -3.28 7.25 12.35
CA SER A 35 -3.63 8.35 13.25
C SER A 35 -2.43 9.19 13.70
N ASP A 36 -1.21 8.72 13.40
CA ASP A 36 0.05 9.43 13.66
C ASP A 36 0.39 10.42 12.53
N GLY A 37 1.41 11.22 12.74
CA GLY A 37 1.89 12.23 11.79
C GLY A 37 1.17 13.57 11.88
N ALA A 38 1.57 14.51 11.02
CA ALA A 38 1.02 15.87 11.02
C ALA A 38 -0.49 15.87 10.72
N PRO A 39 -1.25 16.85 11.24
CA PRO A 39 -2.66 17.04 10.87
C PRO A 39 -2.84 17.23 9.37
N TYR A 40 -4.04 16.85 8.86
CA TYR A 40 -4.31 16.92 7.42
C TYR A 40 -4.20 18.34 6.86
N ASP A 41 -4.66 19.35 7.60
CA ASP A 41 -4.61 20.75 7.22
C ASP A 41 -3.17 21.31 7.12
N GLU A 42 -2.23 20.73 7.86
CA GLU A 42 -0.80 21.03 7.74
C GLU A 42 -0.13 20.20 6.63
N ALA A 43 -0.48 18.92 6.51
CA ALA A 43 0.14 18.00 5.57
C ALA A 43 -0.27 18.26 4.11
N ALA A 44 -1.54 18.54 3.85
CA ALA A 44 -2.08 18.69 2.50
C ALA A 44 -1.45 19.88 1.72
N PRO A 45 -1.24 21.06 2.30
CA PRO A 45 -0.53 22.17 1.62
C PRO A 45 0.90 21.78 1.23
N VAL A 46 1.63 21.09 2.10
CA VAL A 46 3.00 20.64 1.81
C VAL A 46 3.00 19.63 0.64
N ALA A 47 2.10 18.65 0.66
CA ALA A 47 1.96 17.70 -0.44
C ALA A 47 1.58 18.39 -1.77
N MET A 48 0.79 19.47 -1.70
CA MET A 48 0.45 20.28 -2.86
C MET A 48 1.67 21.02 -3.43
N GLU A 49 2.54 21.57 -2.58
CA GLU A 49 3.80 22.19 -3.02
C GLU A 49 4.71 21.18 -3.70
N VAL A 50 4.83 19.97 -3.15
CA VAL A 50 5.60 18.88 -3.74
C VAL A 50 5.04 18.49 -5.10
N SER A 51 3.73 18.37 -5.25
CA SER A 51 3.07 18.02 -6.52
C SER A 51 3.29 19.06 -7.62
N LYS A 52 3.57 20.30 -7.24
CA LYS A 52 3.90 21.41 -8.15
C LYS A 52 5.41 21.52 -8.43
N GLY A 53 6.23 20.65 -7.86
CA GLY A 53 7.69 20.71 -7.95
C GLY A 53 8.33 21.89 -7.21
N LEU A 54 7.62 22.50 -6.26
CA LEU A 54 8.09 23.64 -5.46
C LEU A 54 8.84 23.20 -4.21
N LYS A 55 8.71 21.93 -3.84
CA LYS A 55 9.36 21.34 -2.67
C LYS A 55 9.72 19.89 -2.95
N GLU A 56 10.85 19.45 -2.43
CA GLU A 56 11.25 18.05 -2.38
C GLU A 56 11.19 17.55 -0.95
N LEU A 57 10.88 16.28 -0.76
CA LEU A 57 10.82 15.62 0.55
C LEU A 57 11.74 14.42 0.58
N THR A 58 12.45 14.26 1.68
CA THR A 58 13.06 12.98 2.03
C THR A 58 11.97 11.94 2.37
N ILE A 59 12.36 10.67 2.40
CA ILE A 59 11.44 9.57 2.79
C ILE A 59 10.88 9.82 4.20
N THR A 60 11.71 10.25 5.13
CA THR A 60 11.30 10.53 6.52
C THR A 60 10.33 11.71 6.60
N GLU A 61 10.56 12.78 5.83
CA GLU A 61 9.64 13.93 5.79
C GLU A 61 8.30 13.54 5.14
N ALA A 62 8.32 12.73 4.09
CA ALA A 62 7.10 12.23 3.47
C ALA A 62 6.30 11.34 4.43
N ASP A 63 6.96 10.48 5.22
CA ASP A 63 6.29 9.66 6.23
C ASP A 63 5.76 10.48 7.42
N ALA A 64 6.35 11.62 7.74
CA ALA A 64 5.84 12.52 8.77
C ALA A 64 4.52 13.20 8.38
N LEU A 65 4.21 13.31 7.08
CA LEU A 65 2.95 13.86 6.59
C LEU A 65 1.85 12.79 6.63
N ASN A 66 0.72 13.13 7.24
CA ASN A 66 -0.45 12.27 7.21
C ASN A 66 -1.56 12.91 6.36
N LEU A 67 -1.81 12.32 5.18
CA LEU A 67 -2.85 12.78 4.25
C LEU A 67 -4.21 12.12 4.48
N VAL A 68 -4.40 11.46 5.63
CA VAL A 68 -5.69 10.92 6.04
C VAL A 68 -6.49 12.04 6.71
N PRO A 69 -7.69 12.39 6.19
CA PRO A 69 -8.60 13.33 6.85
C PRO A 69 -8.93 12.91 8.27
N GLU A 70 -9.12 13.88 9.16
CA GLU A 70 -9.28 13.62 10.61
C GLU A 70 -10.44 12.65 10.92
N GLU A 71 -11.56 12.77 10.18
CA GLU A 71 -12.75 11.92 10.36
C GLU A 71 -12.56 10.46 9.94
N LEU A 72 -11.46 10.15 9.24
CA LEU A 72 -11.12 8.80 8.81
C LEU A 72 -10.01 8.17 9.64
N ARG A 73 -9.27 8.95 10.45
CA ARG A 73 -8.14 8.46 11.24
C ARG A 73 -8.57 7.40 12.24
N GLY A 74 -7.78 6.35 12.34
CA GLY A 74 -8.01 5.21 13.23
C GLY A 74 -9.13 4.25 12.81
N LEU A 75 -9.87 4.54 11.73
CA LEU A 75 -10.88 3.62 11.23
C LEU A 75 -10.25 2.42 10.52
N ASP A 76 -10.90 1.27 10.63
CA ASP A 76 -10.60 0.15 9.74
C ASP A 76 -10.76 0.56 8.28
N ARG A 77 -9.89 0.06 7.40
CA ARG A 77 -9.87 0.45 5.97
C ARG A 77 -11.18 0.20 5.24
N PHE A 78 -11.94 -0.82 5.63
CA PHE A 78 -13.23 -1.11 5.00
C PHE A 78 -14.33 -0.16 5.50
N GLU A 79 -14.26 0.27 6.76
CA GLU A 79 -15.15 1.29 7.31
C GLU A 79 -14.83 2.66 6.70
N ALA A 80 -13.55 3.00 6.59
CA ALA A 80 -13.10 4.22 5.91
C ALA A 80 -13.59 4.25 4.46
N ARG A 81 -13.51 3.13 3.73
CA ARG A 81 -14.03 3.01 2.36
C ARG A 81 -15.51 3.35 2.27
N LYS A 82 -16.35 2.84 3.18
CA LYS A 82 -17.79 3.15 3.22
C LYS A 82 -18.01 4.64 3.42
N LYS A 83 -17.35 5.23 4.41
CA LYS A 83 -17.47 6.67 4.68
C LYS A 83 -17.04 7.53 3.49
N VAL A 84 -15.94 7.19 2.82
CA VAL A 84 -15.50 7.91 1.62
C VAL A 84 -16.55 7.83 0.52
N VAL A 85 -17.14 6.65 0.27
CA VAL A 85 -18.20 6.50 -0.73
C VAL A 85 -19.44 7.34 -0.36
N GLU A 86 -19.85 7.34 0.90
CA GLU A 86 -20.94 8.17 1.39
C GLU A 86 -20.66 9.66 1.20
N GLN A 87 -19.45 10.11 1.56
CA GLN A 87 -19.03 11.49 1.43
C GLN A 87 -19.02 11.96 -0.03
N ILE A 88 -18.34 11.27 -0.92
CA ILE A 88 -18.30 11.64 -2.36
C ILE A 88 -19.67 11.59 -3.01
N THR A 89 -20.57 10.73 -2.50
CA THR A 89 -21.96 10.67 -2.96
C THR A 89 -22.75 11.90 -2.51
N SER A 90 -22.61 12.29 -1.24
CA SER A 90 -23.28 13.49 -0.70
C SER A 90 -22.79 14.79 -1.34
N GLU A 91 -21.52 14.82 -1.76
CA GLU A 91 -20.90 15.94 -2.49
C GLU A 91 -21.27 15.98 -3.98
N GLY A 92 -22.04 14.99 -4.47
CA GLY A 92 -22.44 14.90 -5.88
C GLY A 92 -21.31 14.51 -6.83
N LEU A 93 -20.24 13.92 -6.33
CA LEU A 93 -19.06 13.52 -7.09
C LEU A 93 -19.11 12.06 -7.57
N ALA A 94 -19.99 11.24 -7.01
CA ALA A 94 -20.17 9.85 -7.39
C ALA A 94 -21.02 9.72 -8.65
N VAL A 95 -20.65 8.78 -9.52
CA VAL A 95 -21.54 8.34 -10.61
C VAL A 95 -22.67 7.52 -9.99
N LEU A 96 -23.91 7.91 -10.25
CA LEU A 96 -25.11 7.22 -9.74
C LEU A 96 -25.70 6.33 -10.81
N VAL A 97 -26.21 5.17 -10.40
CA VAL A 97 -26.95 4.22 -11.22
C VAL A 97 -28.26 3.86 -10.54
N SER A 98 -29.27 3.52 -11.33
CA SER A 98 -30.56 3.04 -10.83
C SER A 98 -30.43 1.59 -10.37
N GLU A 99 -30.84 1.33 -9.13
CA GLU A 99 -30.95 -0.03 -8.57
C GLU A 99 -32.41 -0.33 -8.23
N GLU A 100 -32.91 -1.45 -8.72
CA GLU A 100 -34.24 -1.95 -8.34
C GLU A 100 -34.13 -2.75 -7.03
N PHE A 101 -35.01 -2.48 -6.10
CA PHE A 101 -35.10 -3.22 -4.84
C PHE A 101 -36.56 -3.48 -4.50
N LYS A 102 -36.83 -4.46 -3.65
CA LYS A 102 -38.16 -4.70 -3.10
C LYS A 102 -38.26 -4.05 -1.74
N ASP A 103 -39.33 -3.30 -1.52
CA ASP A 103 -39.64 -2.72 -0.22
C ASP A 103 -40.18 -3.78 0.75
N GLU A 104 -40.53 -3.36 1.97
CA GLU A 104 -41.06 -4.25 3.01
C GLU A 104 -42.41 -4.88 2.65
N GLU A 105 -43.14 -4.29 1.70
CA GLU A 105 -44.43 -4.75 1.20
C GLU A 105 -44.26 -5.68 -0.03
N GLY A 106 -43.03 -5.84 -0.53
CA GLY A 106 -42.69 -6.69 -1.65
C GLY A 106 -42.86 -6.02 -3.01
N GLU A 107 -43.13 -4.71 -3.07
CA GLU A 107 -43.25 -3.95 -4.30
C GLU A 107 -41.89 -3.53 -4.83
N SER A 108 -41.75 -3.52 -6.17
CA SER A 108 -40.48 -3.10 -6.82
C SER A 108 -40.38 -1.58 -6.80
N GLN A 109 -39.33 -1.09 -6.18
CA GLN A 109 -38.96 0.33 -6.12
C GLN A 109 -37.61 0.55 -6.79
N THR A 110 -37.36 1.79 -7.19
CA THR A 110 -36.05 2.17 -7.79
C THR A 110 -35.40 3.24 -6.94
N ARG A 111 -34.12 3.07 -6.65
CA ARG A 111 -33.30 4.09 -5.96
C ARG A 111 -32.04 4.37 -6.75
N LEU A 112 -31.47 5.58 -6.56
CA LEU A 112 -30.16 5.92 -7.07
C LEU A 112 -29.09 5.53 -6.03
N VAL A 113 -28.11 4.77 -6.48
CA VAL A 113 -26.97 4.34 -5.66
C VAL A 113 -25.66 4.67 -6.35
N PRO A 114 -24.56 4.89 -5.59
CA PRO A 114 -23.25 5.08 -6.20
C PRO A 114 -22.84 3.83 -6.99
N TYR A 115 -22.36 4.04 -8.20
CA TYR A 115 -21.82 2.95 -9.03
C TYR A 115 -20.56 2.36 -8.40
N VAL A 116 -20.58 1.08 -8.10
CA VAL A 116 -19.42 0.30 -7.65
C VAL A 116 -19.17 -0.81 -8.64
N GLU A 117 -17.99 -0.80 -9.26
CA GLU A 117 -17.59 -1.87 -10.17
C GLU A 117 -17.31 -3.15 -9.36
N ASN A 118 -18.18 -4.13 -9.50
CA ASN A 118 -18.01 -5.43 -8.84
C ASN A 118 -17.25 -6.38 -9.75
N LYS A 119 -15.91 -6.32 -9.68
CA LYS A 119 -15.04 -7.26 -10.37
C LYS A 119 -14.13 -8.00 -9.39
N PRO A 120 -13.84 -9.29 -9.66
CA PRO A 120 -12.85 -10.03 -8.87
C PRO A 120 -11.46 -9.42 -9.07
N ILE A 121 -10.73 -9.24 -7.98
CA ILE A 121 -9.34 -8.84 -7.97
C ILE A 121 -8.50 -9.88 -7.23
N MET A 122 -7.27 -10.08 -7.68
CA MET A 122 -6.32 -10.94 -6.99
C MET A 122 -5.75 -10.18 -5.79
N GLN A 123 -6.01 -10.70 -4.60
CA GLN A 123 -5.50 -10.14 -3.34
C GLN A 123 -4.63 -11.17 -2.63
N PRO A 124 -3.48 -10.78 -2.06
CA PRO A 124 -2.71 -11.66 -1.20
C PRO A 124 -3.43 -11.88 0.13
N PHE A 125 -3.42 -13.13 0.59
CA PHE A 125 -3.98 -13.52 1.90
C PHE A 125 -2.92 -14.19 2.75
N GLY A 126 -2.97 -13.96 4.05
CA GLY A 126 -2.16 -14.70 5.01
C GLY A 126 -2.52 -16.18 4.98
N ASP A 127 -1.54 -17.05 4.79
CA ASP A 127 -1.77 -18.49 4.64
C ASP A 127 -2.49 -19.10 5.86
N ARG A 128 -2.13 -18.67 7.06
CA ARG A 128 -2.74 -19.14 8.33
C ARG A 128 -3.90 -18.26 8.78
N SER A 129 -3.75 -16.95 8.72
CA SER A 129 -4.75 -16.00 9.23
C SER A 129 -5.97 -15.84 8.31
N LYS A 130 -5.82 -16.17 7.02
CA LYS A 130 -6.84 -15.94 5.97
C LYS A 130 -7.30 -14.47 5.87
N VAL A 131 -6.47 -13.55 6.36
CA VAL A 131 -6.72 -12.11 6.30
C VAL A 131 -6.02 -11.53 5.07
N VAL A 132 -6.64 -10.55 4.43
CA VAL A 132 -6.03 -9.79 3.33
C VAL A 132 -4.75 -9.12 3.81
N ILE A 133 -3.68 -9.30 3.04
CA ILE A 133 -2.40 -8.64 3.27
C ILE A 133 -2.37 -7.36 2.44
N GLU A 134 -2.24 -6.23 3.11
CA GLU A 134 -2.04 -4.93 2.45
C GLU A 134 -0.53 -4.68 2.33
N PRO A 135 -0.03 -4.29 1.14
CA PRO A 135 1.36 -3.85 1.00
C PRO A 135 1.64 -2.63 1.87
N MET A 136 2.79 -2.61 2.50
CA MET A 136 3.23 -1.50 3.32
C MET A 136 4.75 -1.33 3.22
N LEU A 137 5.20 -0.09 3.20
CA LEU A 137 6.63 0.22 3.30
C LEU A 137 7.12 -0.07 4.72
N THR A 138 8.21 -0.79 4.83
CA THR A 138 8.86 -1.10 6.09
C THR A 138 10.37 -1.25 5.87
N ASP A 139 11.15 -0.87 6.87
CA ASP A 139 12.57 -1.12 6.86
C ASP A 139 12.83 -2.64 6.98
N GLN A 140 13.68 -3.15 6.10
CA GLN A 140 14.06 -4.55 6.07
C GLN A 140 15.57 -4.69 6.26
N TRP A 141 15.97 -5.70 7.02
CA TRP A 141 17.35 -6.08 7.11
C TRP A 141 17.76 -6.93 5.90
N PHE A 142 18.79 -6.49 5.21
CA PHE A 142 19.41 -7.25 4.13
C PHE A 142 20.83 -7.60 4.51
N VAL A 143 21.22 -8.83 4.20
CA VAL A 143 22.61 -9.26 4.29
C VAL A 143 23.24 -9.09 2.91
N ASP A 144 24.34 -8.36 2.84
CA ASP A 144 25.16 -8.29 1.63
C ASP A 144 25.88 -9.66 1.49
N ALA A 145 25.16 -10.59 0.86
CA ALA A 145 25.60 -11.98 0.75
C ALA A 145 26.95 -12.09 0.01
N GLU A 146 27.19 -11.24 -0.97
CA GLU A 146 28.44 -11.23 -1.73
C GLU A 146 29.65 -10.95 -0.83
N LYS A 147 29.55 -9.97 0.07
CA LYS A 147 30.60 -9.66 1.03
C LYS A 147 30.81 -10.72 2.10
N VAL A 148 29.69 -11.30 2.59
CA VAL A 148 29.75 -12.27 3.69
C VAL A 148 30.19 -13.65 3.19
N VAL A 149 29.73 -14.07 2.02
CA VAL A 149 29.95 -15.41 1.48
C VAL A 149 31.27 -15.48 0.69
N GLY A 150 31.78 -14.38 0.15
CA GLY A 150 33.02 -14.32 -0.61
C GLY A 150 34.20 -15.07 0.04
N PRO A 151 34.59 -14.75 1.26
CA PRO A 151 35.66 -15.45 1.97
C PRO A 151 35.44 -16.95 2.15
N ALA A 152 34.20 -17.38 2.36
CA ALA A 152 33.87 -18.79 2.48
C ALA A 152 33.99 -19.56 1.16
N LEU A 153 33.59 -18.92 0.03
CA LEU A 153 33.80 -19.46 -1.31
C LEU A 153 35.26 -19.57 -1.67
N ASP A 154 36.06 -18.55 -1.33
CA ASP A 154 37.48 -18.56 -1.57
C ASP A 154 38.21 -19.66 -0.79
N ALA A 155 37.86 -19.88 0.47
CA ALA A 155 38.38 -20.99 1.28
C ALA A 155 38.12 -22.38 0.66
N VAL A 156 36.96 -22.55 -0.02
CA VAL A 156 36.68 -23.79 -0.76
C VAL A 156 37.50 -23.85 -2.06
N ARG A 157 37.57 -22.76 -2.81
CA ARG A 157 38.37 -22.70 -4.06
C ARG A 157 39.86 -22.93 -3.82
N ASP A 158 40.36 -22.39 -2.73
CA ASP A 158 41.78 -22.52 -2.35
C ASP A 158 42.10 -23.88 -1.70
N GLY A 159 41.07 -24.70 -1.49
CA GLY A 159 41.21 -26.06 -0.93
C GLY A 159 41.41 -26.12 0.57
N GLU A 160 41.22 -25.02 1.29
CA GLU A 160 41.23 -24.96 2.76
C GLU A 160 40.04 -25.73 3.35
N ILE A 161 38.88 -25.67 2.67
CA ILE A 161 37.67 -26.41 2.98
C ILE A 161 37.33 -27.35 1.83
N LYS A 162 37.11 -28.64 2.12
CA LYS A 162 36.68 -29.64 1.14
C LYS A 162 35.24 -30.07 1.40
N ILE A 163 34.41 -30.01 0.35
CA ILE A 163 33.05 -30.52 0.38
C ILE A 163 33.05 -32.02 0.08
N MET A 164 32.49 -32.81 0.95
CA MET A 164 32.40 -34.26 0.79
C MET A 164 30.93 -34.72 0.84
N PRO A 165 30.45 -35.49 -0.16
CA PRO A 165 31.17 -35.91 -1.37
C PRO A 165 31.36 -34.76 -2.36
N GLU A 166 32.34 -34.85 -3.25
CA GLU A 166 32.64 -33.83 -4.28
C GLU A 166 31.44 -33.47 -5.17
N SER A 167 30.49 -34.41 -5.33
CA SER A 167 29.24 -34.14 -6.06
C SER A 167 28.39 -33.02 -5.41
N GLY A 168 28.57 -32.75 -4.13
CA GLY A 168 27.89 -31.68 -3.38
C GLY A 168 28.43 -30.29 -3.73
N GLU A 169 29.67 -30.19 -4.24
CA GLU A 169 30.30 -28.92 -4.57
C GLU A 169 29.42 -28.06 -5.50
N LYS A 170 28.86 -28.65 -6.54
CA LYS A 170 28.00 -27.95 -7.50
C LYS A 170 26.69 -27.42 -6.89
N THR A 171 26.31 -27.87 -5.72
CA THR A 171 25.07 -27.44 -5.03
C THR A 171 25.32 -26.22 -4.16
N TYR A 172 26.58 -26.01 -3.72
CA TYR A 172 26.93 -24.98 -2.75
C TYR A 172 27.76 -23.82 -3.37
N TYR A 173 27.97 -23.88 -4.68
CA TYR A 173 28.63 -22.82 -5.46
C TYR A 173 27.64 -21.96 -6.22
#